data_a0d60c1d48f95111edcdc85d666bb8d0
#
_entry.id   a0d60c1d48f95111edcdc85d666bb8d0
#
_cell.length_a   1.000
_cell.length_b   1.000
_cell.length_c   1.000
_cell.angle_alpha   90.00
_cell.angle_beta   90.00
_cell.angle_gamma   90.00
#
_symmetry.space_group_name_H-M   'P 1'
#
loop_
_entity.id
_entity.type
_entity.pdbx_description
1 polymer ?
#
loop_
_entity_poly.entity_id
_entity_poly.type
_entity_poly.pdbx_seq_one_letter_code
_entity_poly.pdbx_strand_id
1 'polypeptide(L)'
;LFPACTSIGVLLAWGWEQWRGMGLRFITAMLAVLAMLVPWVLLRPAFASPHYPDALPRTATPVAVTFDEAITLLAYAAPQHDLHPGDTLPITFYWRAEQAPAQRYNVWVQLSPSDPTRRIAESHRWLGGTLYPGDLWRAGDVIRETCTRKLPTAMPAPGLYWVRLGLTDETGKRIPFGDAADMLSLGPWRVRAKSLPASPEHAVAYAVGEQIMLRGYTVTLRESLTVTLTWAARARPLQDYTVFVHLVGADGNIIAQHDGPPYQGNYPTSWWLPGDIIPDGHTLPISAPLPEGALLRVGMYDPITLSRLPVYDTHGTRLPDDIVPLVVSP
;
A
#
# COMPACT_ATOMS: atom_id res chain seq x y z
N LEU A 1 40.95 3.21 -5.51
CA LEU A 1 40.38 2.76 -6.82
C LEU A 1 41.28 3.11 -8.03
N PHE A 2 42.36 3.90 -7.87
CA PHE A 2 43.27 4.32 -8.97
C PHE A 2 44.48 3.42 -9.28
N PRO A 3 44.91 2.48 -8.42
CA PRO A 3 46.07 1.64 -8.75
C PRO A 3 45.85 0.65 -9.89
N ALA A 4 44.58 0.26 -10.12
CA ALA A 4 44.24 -0.72 -11.19
C ALA A 4 44.36 -0.13 -12.60
N CYS A 5 44.19 1.17 -12.79
CA CYS A 5 44.24 1.81 -14.11
C CYS A 5 45.70 1.86 -14.67
N THR A 6 46.69 2.02 -13.82
CA THR A 6 48.10 2.01 -14.21
C THR A 6 48.55 0.63 -14.66
N SER A 7 48.14 -0.43 -13.97
CA SER A 7 48.48 -1.80 -14.32
C SER A 7 47.84 -2.24 -15.64
N ILE A 8 46.59 -1.83 -15.91
CA ILE A 8 45.93 -2.08 -17.19
C ILE A 8 46.63 -1.31 -18.33
N GLY A 9 47.02 -0.07 -18.10
CA GLY A 9 47.76 0.72 -19.08
C GLY A 9 49.11 0.09 -19.46
N VAL A 10 49.88 -0.44 -18.50
CA VAL A 10 51.16 -1.12 -18.73
C VAL A 10 50.92 -2.45 -19.50
N LEU A 11 49.94 -3.23 -19.15
CA LEU A 11 49.61 -4.47 -19.86
C LEU A 11 49.18 -4.23 -21.31
N LEU A 12 48.44 -3.16 -21.56
CA LEU A 12 48.05 -2.77 -22.91
C LEU A 12 49.24 -2.27 -23.72
N ALA A 13 50.14 -1.50 -23.14
CA ALA A 13 51.36 -1.04 -23.81
C ALA A 13 52.32 -2.19 -24.15
N TRP A 14 52.49 -3.14 -23.23
CA TRP A 14 53.34 -4.32 -23.44
C TRP A 14 52.75 -5.29 -24.47
N GLY A 15 51.44 -5.49 -24.45
CA GLY A 15 50.70 -6.26 -25.47
C GLY A 15 50.81 -5.63 -26.88
N TRP A 16 50.90 -4.29 -26.96
CA TRP A 16 50.99 -3.55 -28.21
C TRP A 16 52.27 -3.80 -28.98
N GLU A 17 53.42 -3.96 -28.31
CA GLU A 17 54.70 -4.25 -28.93
C GLU A 17 54.80 -5.65 -29.53
N GLN A 18 54.12 -6.61 -28.99
CA GLN A 18 54.18 -8.01 -29.40
C GLN A 18 53.22 -8.35 -30.58
N TRP A 19 52.20 -7.54 -30.83
CA TRP A 19 51.15 -7.86 -31.80
C TRP A 19 51.07 -6.85 -32.96
N ARG A 20 51.73 -7.14 -34.06
CA ARG A 20 51.80 -6.27 -35.25
C ARG A 20 50.61 -6.40 -36.20
N GLY A 21 49.50 -7.02 -35.82
CA GLY A 21 48.32 -7.22 -36.68
C GLY A 21 47.32 -6.06 -36.66
N MET A 22 46.80 -5.70 -37.86
CA MET A 22 45.83 -4.58 -38.02
C MET A 22 44.55 -4.74 -37.20
N GLY A 23 44.10 -5.98 -36.97
CA GLY A 23 42.89 -6.28 -36.17
C GLY A 23 43.07 -5.96 -34.69
N LEU A 24 44.25 -6.21 -34.10
CA LEU A 24 44.47 -5.91 -32.68
C LEU A 24 44.59 -4.39 -32.44
N ARG A 25 45.14 -3.64 -33.36
CA ARG A 25 45.20 -2.17 -33.29
C ARG A 25 43.79 -1.58 -33.29
N PHE A 26 42.89 -2.16 -34.07
CA PHE A 26 41.47 -1.75 -34.09
C PHE A 26 40.78 -2.06 -32.76
N ILE A 27 40.97 -3.26 -32.22
CA ILE A 27 40.40 -3.66 -30.91
C ILE A 27 40.94 -2.78 -29.77
N THR A 28 42.26 -2.51 -29.76
CA THR A 28 42.89 -1.66 -28.74
C THR A 28 42.37 -0.21 -28.83
N ALA A 29 42.23 0.33 -30.03
CA ALA A 29 41.66 1.65 -30.25
C ALA A 29 40.18 1.72 -29.79
N MET A 30 39.39 0.70 -30.10
CA MET A 30 38.01 0.59 -29.67
C MET A 30 37.88 0.50 -28.12
N LEU A 31 38.75 -0.30 -27.48
CA LEU A 31 38.80 -0.39 -26.02
C LEU A 31 39.24 0.92 -25.38
N ALA A 32 40.20 1.64 -25.99
CA ALA A 32 40.62 2.96 -25.52
C ALA A 32 39.50 4.00 -25.63
N VAL A 33 38.77 4.01 -26.76
CA VAL A 33 37.57 4.86 -26.94
C VAL A 33 36.50 4.49 -25.92
N LEU A 34 36.21 3.20 -25.72
CA LEU A 34 35.30 2.75 -24.72
C LEU A 34 35.70 3.19 -23.31
N ALA A 35 36.98 3.02 -22.96
CA ALA A 35 37.49 3.46 -21.67
C ALA A 35 37.42 4.99 -21.45
N MET A 36 37.55 5.78 -22.51
CA MET A 36 37.32 7.22 -22.47
C MET A 36 35.84 7.59 -22.36
N LEU A 37 34.94 6.80 -22.98
CA LEU A 37 33.52 7.07 -22.94
C LEU A 37 32.83 6.61 -21.66
N VAL A 38 33.32 5.54 -21.02
CA VAL A 38 32.75 4.98 -19.77
C VAL A 38 32.58 6.04 -18.68
N PRO A 39 33.53 6.91 -18.38
CA PRO A 39 33.37 7.97 -17.39
C PRO A 39 32.21 8.93 -17.72
N TRP A 40 32.00 9.23 -18.97
CA TRP A 40 31.00 10.20 -19.44
C TRP A 40 29.62 9.59 -19.61
N VAL A 41 29.53 8.36 -20.11
CA VAL A 41 28.27 7.71 -20.46
C VAL A 41 27.70 6.92 -19.28
N LEU A 42 28.55 6.29 -18.48
CA LEU A 42 28.10 5.45 -17.35
C LEU A 42 28.35 6.09 -15.98
N LEU A 43 29.59 6.60 -15.73
CA LEU A 43 29.91 7.09 -14.38
C LEU A 43 29.29 8.46 -14.12
N ARG A 44 29.41 9.42 -15.04
CA ARG A 44 28.86 10.76 -14.82
C ARG A 44 27.35 10.78 -14.57
N PRO A 45 26.50 10.05 -15.34
CA PRO A 45 25.08 9.97 -15.03
C PRO A 45 24.78 9.22 -13.72
N ALA A 46 25.56 8.15 -13.43
CA ALA A 46 25.39 7.38 -12.19
C ALA A 46 25.78 8.16 -10.92
N PHE A 47 26.69 9.10 -11.03
CA PHE A 47 27.16 9.98 -9.95
C PHE A 47 26.71 11.42 -10.10
N ALA A 48 25.79 11.71 -11.03
CA ALA A 48 25.18 13.02 -11.11
C ALA A 48 24.44 13.33 -9.82
N SER A 49 24.62 14.53 -9.31
CA SER A 49 23.86 15.00 -8.16
C SER A 49 22.35 14.87 -8.47
N PRO A 50 21.54 14.31 -7.58
CA PRO A 50 20.11 14.14 -7.80
C PRO A 50 19.32 15.45 -7.70
N HIS A 51 19.93 16.57 -8.03
CA HIS A 51 19.27 17.87 -8.07
C HIS A 51 18.11 17.84 -9.06
N TYR A 52 17.00 18.41 -8.65
CA TYR A 52 15.82 18.59 -9.48
C TYR A 52 15.59 20.08 -9.72
N PRO A 53 15.19 20.52 -10.93
CA PRO A 53 14.81 21.90 -11.17
C PRO A 53 13.58 22.29 -10.34
N ASP A 54 13.46 23.57 -9.99
CA ASP A 54 12.45 24.11 -9.08
C ASP A 54 10.98 23.82 -9.48
N ALA A 55 10.73 23.48 -10.74
CA ALA A 55 9.40 23.15 -11.22
C ALA A 55 9.06 21.66 -10.95
N LEU A 56 8.21 21.42 -9.96
CA LEU A 56 7.69 20.08 -9.67
C LEU A 56 6.82 19.55 -10.83
N PRO A 57 6.82 18.23 -11.10
CA PRO A 57 5.93 17.63 -12.08
C PRO A 57 4.47 17.90 -11.72
N ARG A 58 3.64 18.17 -12.71
CA ARG A 58 2.18 18.36 -12.51
C ARG A 58 1.48 17.13 -11.93
N THR A 59 2.10 15.95 -12.06
CA THR A 59 1.61 14.67 -11.51
C THR A 59 2.02 14.45 -10.06
N ALA A 60 2.86 15.31 -9.49
CA ALA A 60 3.26 15.21 -8.10
C ALA A 60 2.17 15.78 -7.18
N THR A 61 1.86 15.06 -6.12
CA THR A 61 0.94 15.50 -5.07
C THR A 61 1.70 16.37 -4.08
N PRO A 62 1.32 17.65 -3.90
CA PRO A 62 1.99 18.55 -2.97
C PRO A 62 1.76 18.09 -1.51
N VAL A 63 2.76 18.32 -0.66
CA VAL A 63 2.74 17.96 0.77
C VAL A 63 3.13 19.16 1.64
N ALA A 64 4.28 19.78 1.37
CA ALA A 64 4.81 20.98 2.05
C ALA A 64 4.97 20.77 3.58
N VAL A 65 5.66 19.71 4.00
CA VAL A 65 5.96 19.42 5.41
C VAL A 65 7.45 19.60 5.66
N THR A 66 7.78 20.43 6.66
CA THR A 66 9.17 20.73 7.05
C THR A 66 9.54 20.00 8.33
N PHE A 67 10.67 19.30 8.30
CA PHE A 67 11.27 18.56 9.40
C PHE A 67 12.49 19.34 9.92
N ASP A 68 12.59 19.50 11.24
CA ASP A 68 13.73 20.11 11.93
C ASP A 68 14.14 21.49 11.35
N GLU A 69 13.15 22.23 10.82
CA GLU A 69 13.35 23.50 10.11
C GLU A 69 14.39 23.47 8.96
N ALA A 70 14.93 22.29 8.67
CA ALA A 70 16.03 22.09 7.73
C ALA A 70 15.60 21.46 6.41
N ILE A 71 14.63 20.53 6.42
CA ILE A 71 14.28 19.73 5.26
C ILE A 71 12.76 19.73 5.06
N THR A 72 12.34 20.14 3.88
CA THR A 72 10.92 20.16 3.48
C THR A 72 10.66 19.04 2.46
N LEU A 73 9.66 18.19 2.74
CA LEU A 73 9.04 17.36 1.71
C LEU A 73 8.05 18.23 0.93
N LEU A 74 8.44 18.64 -0.28
CA LEU A 74 7.62 19.47 -1.15
C LEU A 74 6.42 18.72 -1.72
N ALA A 75 6.67 17.53 -2.24
CA ALA A 75 5.67 16.71 -2.92
C ALA A 75 6.13 15.25 -3.02
N TYR A 76 5.20 14.38 -3.43
CA TYR A 76 5.53 13.04 -3.87
C TYR A 76 4.80 12.69 -5.17
N ALA A 77 5.36 11.74 -5.94
CA ALA A 77 4.72 11.15 -7.10
C ALA A 77 4.73 9.62 -6.97
N ALA A 78 3.60 9.00 -7.27
CA ALA A 78 3.42 7.55 -7.22
C ALA A 78 2.40 7.11 -8.28
N PRO A 79 2.36 5.81 -8.64
CA PRO A 79 1.36 5.28 -9.56
C PRO A 79 -0.06 5.56 -9.09
N GLN A 80 -0.94 5.89 -10.04
CA GLN A 80 -2.37 6.15 -9.81
C GLN A 80 -3.26 4.94 -10.13
N HIS A 81 -2.66 3.79 -10.50
CA HIS A 81 -3.39 2.56 -10.81
C HIS A 81 -3.49 1.63 -9.61
N ASP A 82 -4.43 0.67 -9.69
CA ASP A 82 -4.57 -0.37 -8.70
C ASP A 82 -3.31 -1.25 -8.63
N LEU A 83 -2.98 -1.67 -7.42
CA LEU A 83 -1.86 -2.56 -7.13
C LEU A 83 -2.38 -3.95 -6.74
N HIS A 84 -1.49 -4.93 -6.77
CA HIS A 84 -1.75 -6.29 -6.30
C HIS A 84 -0.64 -6.75 -5.34
N PRO A 85 -0.90 -7.73 -4.48
CA PRO A 85 0.16 -8.35 -3.69
C PRO A 85 1.33 -8.83 -4.57
N GLY A 86 2.55 -8.45 -4.19
CA GLY A 86 3.77 -8.73 -4.94
C GLY A 86 4.12 -7.71 -6.04
N ASP A 87 3.28 -6.72 -6.31
CA ASP A 87 3.61 -5.64 -7.22
C ASP A 87 4.66 -4.71 -6.60
N THR A 88 5.22 -3.85 -7.44
CA THR A 88 6.21 -2.86 -7.04
C THR A 88 5.55 -1.48 -7.02
N LEU A 89 5.67 -0.79 -5.87
CA LEU A 89 5.22 0.58 -5.68
C LEU A 89 6.44 1.52 -5.70
N PRO A 90 6.75 2.19 -6.81
CA PRO A 90 7.74 3.26 -6.84
C PRO A 90 7.10 4.55 -6.33
N ILE A 91 7.74 5.19 -5.35
CA ILE A 91 7.34 6.49 -4.83
C ILE A 91 8.54 7.43 -5.00
N THR A 92 8.32 8.53 -5.66
CA THR A 92 9.32 9.59 -5.82
C THR A 92 9.01 10.72 -4.88
N PHE A 93 9.93 11.05 -4.02
CA PHE A 93 9.87 12.17 -3.10
C PHE A 93 10.66 13.34 -3.67
N TYR A 94 10.16 14.56 -3.46
CA TYR A 94 10.81 15.81 -3.81
C TYR A 94 11.09 16.57 -2.53
N TRP A 95 12.36 16.62 -2.16
CA TRP A 95 12.84 17.26 -0.94
C TRP A 95 13.48 18.60 -1.26
N ARG A 96 13.35 19.55 -0.36
CA ARG A 96 14.11 20.81 -0.40
C ARG A 96 14.87 20.98 0.91
N ALA A 97 16.14 21.35 0.81
CA ALA A 97 16.90 21.81 1.96
C ALA A 97 16.58 23.30 2.18
N GLU A 98 15.97 23.63 3.29
CA GLU A 98 15.73 25.04 3.68
C GLU A 98 17.01 25.68 4.21
N GLN A 99 17.82 24.88 4.87
CA GLN A 99 19.19 25.20 5.32
C GLN A 99 20.06 23.97 5.20
N ALA A 100 21.38 24.15 5.34
CA ALA A 100 22.29 22.98 5.38
C ALA A 100 21.95 22.14 6.61
N PRO A 101 21.60 20.85 6.43
CA PRO A 101 21.27 19.99 7.57
C PRO A 101 22.44 19.81 8.53
N ALA A 102 22.19 19.93 9.82
CA ALA A 102 23.22 19.80 10.85
C ALA A 102 23.65 18.35 11.11
N GLN A 103 22.86 17.38 10.64
CA GLN A 103 23.08 15.95 10.86
C GLN A 103 22.54 15.12 9.69
N ARG A 104 22.85 13.84 9.68
CA ARG A 104 22.23 12.89 8.76
C ARG A 104 20.87 12.48 9.25
N TYR A 105 19.95 12.37 8.31
CA TYR A 105 18.60 11.86 8.57
C TYR A 105 18.40 10.52 7.88
N ASN A 106 17.69 9.62 8.55
CA ASN A 106 17.11 8.44 7.93
C ASN A 106 15.66 8.72 7.55
N VAL A 107 15.29 8.38 6.34
CA VAL A 107 13.89 8.29 5.92
C VAL A 107 13.34 6.97 6.39
N TRP A 108 12.40 7.02 7.30
CA TRP A 108 11.62 5.88 7.74
C TRP A 108 10.35 5.78 6.88
N VAL A 109 10.11 4.62 6.30
CA VAL A 109 8.95 4.36 5.44
C VAL A 109 8.28 3.08 5.86
N GLN A 110 7.00 3.17 6.23
CA GLN A 110 6.16 2.04 6.61
C GLN A 110 4.97 1.93 5.66
N LEU A 111 4.60 0.70 5.29
CA LEU A 111 3.33 0.37 4.65
C LEU A 111 2.39 -0.21 5.71
N SER A 112 1.20 0.37 5.85
CA SER A 112 0.17 -0.10 6.79
C SER A 112 -1.24 0.12 6.24
N PRO A 113 -2.26 -0.63 6.72
CA PRO A 113 -3.66 -0.30 6.48
C PRO A 113 -4.04 1.00 7.21
N SER A 114 -5.32 1.28 7.39
CA SER A 114 -5.82 2.46 8.12
C SER A 114 -5.23 2.56 9.53
N ASP A 115 -5.12 1.44 10.23
CA ASP A 115 -4.43 1.34 11.51
C ASP A 115 -2.90 1.34 11.31
N PRO A 116 -2.19 2.40 11.76
CA PRO A 116 -0.75 2.51 11.59
C PRO A 116 0.03 1.51 12.46
N THR A 117 -0.58 0.91 13.49
CA THR A 117 0.07 -0.09 14.34
C THR A 117 0.22 -1.44 13.63
N ARG A 118 -0.62 -1.72 12.64
CA ARG A 118 -0.58 -2.93 11.82
C ARG A 118 0.41 -2.78 10.66
N ARG A 119 1.69 -2.97 10.95
CA ARG A 119 2.76 -2.85 9.95
C ARG A 119 2.75 -4.03 8.98
N ILE A 120 2.72 -3.73 7.68
CA ILE A 120 2.85 -4.73 6.61
C ILE A 120 4.31 -4.83 6.15
N ALA A 121 4.97 -3.69 6.02
CA ALA A 121 6.39 -3.61 5.67
C ALA A 121 6.98 -2.30 6.18
N GLU A 122 8.28 -2.32 6.49
CA GLU A 122 9.01 -1.16 6.97
C GLU A 122 10.42 -1.12 6.37
N SER A 123 10.97 0.06 6.20
CA SER A 123 12.37 0.27 5.82
C SER A 123 12.90 1.60 6.30
N HIS A 124 14.20 1.61 6.50
CA HIS A 124 14.99 2.78 6.83
C HIS A 124 16.07 2.95 5.78
N ARG A 125 16.38 4.18 5.42
CA ARG A 125 17.46 4.52 4.51
C ARG A 125 17.94 5.95 4.76
N TRP A 126 19.19 6.21 4.45
CA TRP A 126 19.71 7.55 4.53
C TRP A 126 19.03 8.47 3.52
N LEU A 127 18.62 9.65 3.97
CA LEU A 127 18.07 10.69 3.11
C LEU A 127 19.10 11.11 2.07
N GLY A 128 18.70 11.15 0.79
CA GLY A 128 19.60 11.41 -0.34
C GLY A 128 20.46 10.20 -0.75
N GLY A 129 20.31 9.07 -0.05
CA GLY A 129 21.06 7.85 -0.34
C GLY A 129 22.56 7.96 -0.06
N THR A 130 23.36 7.14 -0.76
CA THR A 130 24.83 7.07 -0.56
C THR A 130 25.60 8.04 -1.44
N LEU A 131 25.02 8.50 -2.55
CA LEU A 131 25.73 9.35 -3.53
C LEU A 131 25.68 10.82 -3.18
N TYR A 132 24.59 11.28 -2.60
CA TYR A 132 24.42 12.66 -2.15
C TYR A 132 23.64 12.67 -0.83
N PRO A 133 24.24 12.17 0.26
CA PRO A 133 23.59 12.09 1.56
C PRO A 133 23.16 13.47 2.06
N GLY A 134 22.11 13.50 2.87
CA GLY A 134 21.44 14.72 3.28
C GLY A 134 22.32 15.74 3.99
N ASP A 135 23.37 15.30 4.69
CA ASP A 135 24.35 16.16 5.36
C ASP A 135 25.26 16.95 4.40
N LEU A 136 25.23 16.62 3.11
CA LEU A 136 25.95 17.37 2.07
C LEU A 136 25.06 18.37 1.32
N TRP A 137 23.77 18.41 1.62
CA TRP A 137 22.83 19.31 0.95
C TRP A 137 23.07 20.76 1.33
N ARG A 138 22.80 21.65 0.41
CA ARG A 138 22.94 23.09 0.61
C ARG A 138 21.57 23.73 0.66
N ALA A 139 21.45 24.86 1.33
CA ALA A 139 20.22 25.64 1.33
C ALA A 139 19.76 25.93 -0.11
N GLY A 140 18.50 25.65 -0.40
CA GLY A 140 17.90 25.79 -1.73
C GLY A 140 18.01 24.56 -2.62
N ASP A 141 18.78 23.52 -2.25
CA ASP A 141 18.85 22.29 -3.05
C ASP A 141 17.49 21.60 -3.09
N VAL A 142 17.02 21.28 -4.30
CA VAL A 142 15.84 20.43 -4.51
C VAL A 142 16.30 19.06 -5.02
N ILE A 143 15.99 18.02 -4.27
CA ILE A 143 16.48 16.66 -4.52
C ILE A 143 15.30 15.73 -4.81
N ARG A 144 15.40 15.00 -5.92
CA ARG A 144 14.46 13.94 -6.28
C ARG A 144 15.00 12.59 -5.82
N GLU A 145 14.25 11.89 -5.01
CA GLU A 145 14.62 10.59 -4.49
C GLU A 145 13.49 9.57 -4.73
N THR A 146 13.79 8.44 -5.37
CA THR A 146 12.81 7.39 -5.63
C THR A 146 13.01 6.22 -4.68
N CYS A 147 11.95 5.88 -3.96
CA CYS A 147 11.83 4.69 -3.13
C CYS A 147 10.99 3.65 -3.84
N THR A 148 11.59 2.54 -4.19
CA THR A 148 10.87 1.42 -4.79
C THR A 148 10.54 0.39 -3.71
N ARG A 149 9.25 0.10 -3.51
CA ARG A 149 8.77 -0.84 -2.51
C ARG A 149 8.10 -2.03 -3.18
N LYS A 150 8.62 -3.23 -2.97
CA LYS A 150 7.92 -4.46 -3.33
C LYS A 150 6.88 -4.77 -2.27
N LEU A 151 5.62 -4.92 -2.68
CA LEU A 151 4.53 -5.30 -1.80
C LEU A 151 4.66 -6.78 -1.42
N PRO A 152 4.43 -7.16 -0.16
CA PRO A 152 4.43 -8.57 0.23
C PRO A 152 3.38 -9.37 -0.55
N THR A 153 3.73 -10.57 -0.97
CA THR A 153 2.80 -11.46 -1.69
C THR A 153 1.67 -11.99 -0.82
N ALA A 154 1.90 -12.07 0.50
CA ALA A 154 0.94 -12.55 1.49
C ALA A 154 0.18 -11.42 2.20
N MET A 155 0.28 -10.16 1.70
CA MET A 155 -0.48 -9.06 2.30
C MET A 155 -1.98 -9.26 2.09
N PRO A 156 -2.83 -8.87 3.06
CA PRO A 156 -4.28 -8.93 2.89
C PRO A 156 -4.75 -8.09 1.70
N ALA A 157 -5.64 -8.65 0.88
CA ALA A 157 -6.25 -7.98 -0.26
C ALA A 157 -7.67 -8.56 -0.51
N PRO A 158 -8.63 -7.73 -0.94
CA PRO A 158 -8.52 -6.31 -1.26
C PRO A 158 -8.25 -5.45 -0.02
N GLY A 159 -7.79 -4.18 -0.21
CA GLY A 159 -7.61 -3.28 0.91
C GLY A 159 -7.00 -1.94 0.52
N LEU A 160 -7.09 -0.99 1.43
CA LEU A 160 -6.43 0.31 1.32
C LEU A 160 -5.18 0.34 2.19
N TYR A 161 -4.10 0.88 1.64
CA TYR A 161 -2.82 0.97 2.30
C TYR A 161 -2.23 2.37 2.18
N TRP A 162 -1.61 2.81 3.26
CA TRP A 162 -0.91 4.08 3.34
C TRP A 162 0.57 3.85 3.44
N VAL A 163 1.32 4.72 2.82
CA VAL A 163 2.74 4.85 3.10
C VAL A 163 2.89 5.89 4.20
N ARG A 164 3.37 5.45 5.34
CA ARG A 164 3.73 6.30 6.47
C ARG A 164 5.20 6.68 6.32
N LEU A 165 5.49 7.95 6.44
CA LEU A 165 6.83 8.50 6.26
C LEU A 165 7.19 9.41 7.42
N GLY A 166 8.42 9.32 7.87
CA GLY A 166 9.02 10.22 8.85
C GLY A 166 10.53 10.26 8.69
N LEU A 167 11.16 11.19 9.39
CA LEU A 167 12.61 11.26 9.52
C LEU A 167 13.03 10.81 10.92
N THR A 168 14.20 10.21 11.00
CA THR A 168 14.89 9.93 12.27
C THR A 168 16.32 10.46 12.21
N ASP A 169 16.87 10.80 13.35
CA ASP A 169 18.31 11.09 13.49
C ASP A 169 19.15 9.79 13.44
N GLU A 170 20.45 9.94 13.61
CA GLU A 170 21.39 8.81 13.62
C GLU A 170 21.18 7.84 14.80
N THR A 171 20.53 8.29 15.87
CA THR A 171 20.20 7.45 17.04
C THR A 171 18.88 6.68 16.87
N GLY A 172 18.13 6.97 15.81
CA GLY A 172 16.80 6.41 15.55
C GLY A 172 15.67 7.20 16.22
N LYS A 173 15.95 8.33 16.85
CA LYS A 173 14.94 9.21 17.41
C LYS A 173 14.18 9.91 16.28
N ARG A 174 12.85 9.90 16.36
CA ARG A 174 11.98 10.54 15.36
C ARG A 174 12.09 12.05 15.43
N ILE A 175 12.11 12.67 14.25
CA ILE A 175 12.13 14.12 14.05
C ILE A 175 10.68 14.58 13.89
N PRO A 176 10.16 15.39 14.80
CA PRO A 176 8.82 15.93 14.71
C PRO A 176 8.70 17.01 13.63
N PHE A 177 7.47 17.25 13.16
CA PHE A 177 7.10 18.35 12.29
C PHE A 177 5.74 18.94 12.74
N GLY A 178 5.47 20.19 12.40
CA GLY A 178 4.25 20.91 12.81
C GLY A 178 4.05 20.85 14.33
N ASP A 179 2.84 20.55 14.77
CA ASP A 179 2.46 20.46 16.19
C ASP A 179 2.91 19.15 16.86
N ALA A 180 4.16 18.74 16.66
CA ALA A 180 4.77 17.52 17.19
C ALA A 180 4.33 16.20 16.54
N ALA A 181 3.75 16.23 15.34
CA ALA A 181 3.58 15.02 14.55
C ALA A 181 4.95 14.46 14.12
N ASP A 182 5.09 13.14 14.08
CA ASP A 182 6.34 12.47 13.69
C ASP A 182 6.15 11.49 12.52
N MET A 183 4.92 11.42 11.99
CA MET A 183 4.54 10.48 10.95
C MET A 183 3.55 11.12 9.97
N LEU A 184 3.96 11.25 8.73
CA LEU A 184 3.14 11.71 7.62
C LEU A 184 2.49 10.50 6.94
N SER A 185 1.21 10.63 6.56
CA SER A 185 0.45 9.61 5.84
C SER A 185 0.25 10.00 4.40
N LEU A 186 0.74 9.20 3.47
CA LEU A 186 0.58 9.36 2.03
C LEU A 186 -0.35 8.26 1.49
N GLY A 187 -1.13 8.55 0.47
CA GLY A 187 -2.10 7.64 -0.12
C GLY A 187 -3.54 8.01 0.23
N PRO A 188 -4.48 7.05 0.29
CA PRO A 188 -4.23 5.59 0.22
C PRO A 188 -4.00 5.05 -1.20
N TRP A 189 -3.35 3.89 -1.26
CA TRP A 189 -3.28 3.05 -2.46
C TRP A 189 -4.19 1.85 -2.31
N ARG A 190 -5.00 1.59 -3.34
CA ARG A 190 -5.82 0.39 -3.40
C ARG A 190 -4.99 -0.80 -3.85
N VAL A 191 -5.04 -1.86 -3.07
CA VAL A 191 -4.46 -3.17 -3.40
C VAL A 191 -5.61 -4.14 -3.64
N ARG A 192 -5.72 -4.68 -4.85
CA ARG A 192 -6.74 -5.66 -5.23
C ARG A 192 -6.23 -7.08 -5.05
N ALA A 193 -7.12 -8.01 -4.76
CA ALA A 193 -6.76 -9.42 -4.72
C ALA A 193 -6.37 -9.93 -6.12
N LYS A 194 -5.34 -10.78 -6.21
CA LYS A 194 -4.93 -11.46 -7.46
C LYS A 194 -5.83 -12.62 -7.83
N SER A 195 -6.42 -13.25 -6.82
CA SER A 195 -7.30 -14.41 -6.98
C SER A 195 -8.59 -14.17 -6.23
N LEU A 196 -9.65 -14.83 -6.65
CA LEU A 196 -10.89 -14.84 -5.89
C LEU A 196 -10.65 -15.51 -4.53
N PRO A 197 -11.35 -15.06 -3.48
CA PRO A 197 -11.34 -15.76 -2.21
C PRO A 197 -11.89 -17.18 -2.37
N ALA A 198 -11.69 -18.03 -1.37
CA ALA A 198 -12.30 -19.35 -1.33
C ALA A 198 -13.82 -19.24 -1.50
N SER A 199 -14.42 -20.20 -2.19
CA SER A 199 -15.88 -20.24 -2.34
C SER A 199 -16.53 -20.38 -0.97
N PRO A 200 -17.61 -19.63 -0.69
CA PRO A 200 -18.34 -19.78 0.55
C PRO A 200 -18.97 -21.18 0.64
N GLU A 201 -19.10 -21.71 1.84
CA GLU A 201 -19.76 -23.01 2.07
C GLU A 201 -21.22 -23.00 1.69
N HIS A 202 -21.88 -21.87 1.96
CA HIS A 202 -23.29 -21.66 1.62
C HIS A 202 -23.39 -20.55 0.57
N ALA A 203 -23.68 -20.94 -0.67
CA ALA A 203 -23.91 -19.98 -1.75
C ALA A 203 -25.31 -19.39 -1.65
N VAL A 204 -25.42 -18.08 -1.71
CA VAL A 204 -26.67 -17.32 -1.78
C VAL A 204 -26.56 -16.21 -2.82
N ALA A 205 -27.67 -15.53 -3.13
CA ALA A 205 -27.66 -14.41 -4.07
C ALA A 205 -28.72 -13.38 -3.66
N TYR A 206 -28.32 -12.48 -2.77
CA TYR A 206 -29.17 -11.37 -2.34
C TYR A 206 -28.58 -10.04 -2.79
N ALA A 207 -29.39 -9.21 -3.46
CA ALA A 207 -29.00 -7.83 -3.73
C ALA A 207 -29.21 -6.99 -2.47
N VAL A 208 -28.21 -6.22 -2.07
CA VAL A 208 -28.24 -5.31 -0.92
C VAL A 208 -27.99 -3.88 -1.44
N GLY A 209 -29.04 -3.09 -1.47
CA GLY A 209 -29.08 -1.89 -2.30
C GLY A 209 -28.96 -2.24 -3.78
N GLU A 210 -28.53 -1.26 -4.59
CA GLU A 210 -28.37 -1.46 -6.04
C GLU A 210 -26.97 -1.92 -6.42
N GLN A 211 -25.97 -1.61 -5.58
CA GLN A 211 -24.56 -1.76 -5.92
C GLN A 211 -23.89 -3.00 -5.33
N ILE A 212 -24.50 -3.63 -4.32
CA ILE A 212 -23.87 -4.71 -3.53
C ILE A 212 -24.69 -5.99 -3.64
N MET A 213 -24.01 -7.13 -3.60
CA MET A 213 -24.61 -8.46 -3.55
C MET A 213 -23.95 -9.30 -2.45
N LEU A 214 -24.73 -9.98 -1.65
CA LEU A 214 -24.25 -11.09 -0.83
C LEU A 214 -24.26 -12.37 -1.68
N ARG A 215 -23.07 -12.96 -1.90
CA ARG A 215 -22.89 -14.16 -2.73
C ARG A 215 -22.85 -15.45 -1.94
N GLY A 216 -22.61 -15.35 -0.63
CA GLY A 216 -22.54 -16.52 0.22
C GLY A 216 -21.97 -16.23 1.59
N TYR A 217 -21.90 -17.25 2.39
CA TYR A 217 -21.35 -17.18 3.73
C TYR A 217 -20.76 -18.53 4.16
N THR A 218 -19.87 -18.46 5.15
CA THR A 218 -19.31 -19.62 5.86
C THR A 218 -19.48 -19.38 7.34
N VAL A 219 -19.87 -20.43 8.07
CA VAL A 219 -20.09 -20.38 9.52
C VAL A 219 -19.14 -21.38 10.20
N THR A 220 -18.42 -20.91 11.19
CA THR A 220 -17.55 -21.78 12.02
C THR A 220 -17.87 -21.54 13.49
N LEU A 221 -18.26 -22.59 14.20
CA LEU A 221 -18.50 -22.55 15.63
C LEU A 221 -17.36 -23.29 16.36
N ARG A 222 -16.67 -22.58 17.22
CA ARG A 222 -15.63 -23.10 18.12
C ARG A 222 -15.85 -22.48 19.51
N GLU A 223 -14.89 -21.74 20.01
CA GLU A 223 -15.01 -20.94 21.23
C GLU A 223 -15.93 -19.72 21.04
N SER A 224 -16.11 -19.31 19.78
CA SER A 224 -17.02 -18.24 19.33
C SER A 224 -17.62 -18.62 17.98
N LEU A 225 -18.72 -17.98 17.62
CA LEU A 225 -19.32 -18.10 16.31
C LEU A 225 -18.67 -17.11 15.35
N THR A 226 -17.93 -17.63 14.36
CA THR A 226 -17.36 -16.83 13.29
C THR A 226 -18.19 -16.98 12.03
N VAL A 227 -18.62 -15.85 11.47
CA VAL A 227 -19.37 -15.75 10.21
C VAL A 227 -18.51 -14.99 9.21
N THR A 228 -18.20 -15.61 8.08
CA THR A 228 -17.53 -14.93 6.96
C THR A 228 -18.55 -14.72 5.85
N LEU A 229 -18.89 -13.48 5.58
CA LEU A 229 -19.75 -13.06 4.49
C LEU A 229 -18.94 -12.84 3.22
N THR A 230 -19.45 -13.24 2.08
CA THR A 230 -18.80 -12.99 0.78
C THR A 230 -19.62 -11.97 0.00
N TRP A 231 -19.17 -10.73 0.06
CA TRP A 231 -19.78 -9.64 -0.67
C TRP A 231 -19.21 -9.51 -2.09
N ALA A 232 -20.01 -9.01 -3.02
CA ALA A 232 -19.58 -8.62 -4.36
C ALA A 232 -20.08 -7.21 -4.68
N ALA A 233 -19.21 -6.40 -5.26
CA ALA A 233 -19.63 -5.12 -5.81
C ALA A 233 -20.12 -5.29 -7.25
N ARG A 234 -21.37 -4.89 -7.49
CA ARG A 234 -21.99 -4.81 -8.84
C ARG A 234 -21.73 -3.46 -9.49
N ALA A 235 -21.73 -2.42 -8.67
CA ALA A 235 -21.36 -1.06 -9.03
C ALA A 235 -20.62 -0.44 -7.84
N ARG A 236 -20.01 0.74 -8.03
CA ARG A 236 -19.35 1.45 -6.94
C ARG A 236 -20.38 2.05 -5.99
N PRO A 237 -20.41 1.67 -4.70
CA PRO A 237 -21.24 2.32 -3.70
C PRO A 237 -20.89 3.80 -3.54
N LEU A 238 -21.88 4.64 -3.28
CA LEU A 238 -21.72 6.08 -3.20
C LEU A 238 -21.13 6.55 -1.85
N GLN A 239 -21.29 5.72 -0.81
CA GLN A 239 -20.86 6.01 0.55
C GLN A 239 -20.43 4.75 1.29
N ASP A 240 -19.94 4.92 2.52
CA ASP A 240 -19.58 3.82 3.38
C ASP A 240 -20.79 3.31 4.15
N TYR A 241 -20.97 1.98 4.12
CA TYR A 241 -22.02 1.28 4.83
C TYR A 241 -21.44 0.41 5.94
N THR A 242 -22.25 0.20 6.97
CA THR A 242 -21.96 -0.72 8.07
C THR A 242 -22.72 -2.02 7.88
N VAL A 243 -22.04 -3.15 8.06
CA VAL A 243 -22.64 -4.48 8.05
C VAL A 243 -23.14 -4.79 9.45
N PHE A 244 -24.34 -5.34 9.56
CA PHE A 244 -24.82 -5.94 10.80
C PHE A 244 -24.95 -7.46 10.64
N VAL A 245 -24.59 -8.18 11.71
CA VAL A 245 -24.72 -9.64 11.82
C VAL A 245 -25.31 -9.94 13.19
N HIS A 246 -26.58 -10.29 13.23
CA HIS A 246 -27.30 -10.60 14.46
C HIS A 246 -27.65 -12.09 14.49
N LEU A 247 -27.28 -12.79 15.52
CA LEU A 247 -27.76 -14.13 15.84
C LEU A 247 -29.06 -13.98 16.65
N VAL A 248 -30.13 -14.57 16.17
CA VAL A 248 -31.44 -14.50 16.81
C VAL A 248 -31.96 -15.91 17.14
N GLY A 249 -32.65 -16.04 18.26
CA GLY A 249 -33.31 -17.26 18.66
C GLY A 249 -34.61 -17.50 17.90
N ALA A 250 -35.25 -18.66 18.11
CA ALA A 250 -36.57 -19.00 17.54
C ALA A 250 -37.69 -18.02 17.98
N ASP A 251 -37.51 -17.35 19.10
CA ASP A 251 -38.39 -16.29 19.63
C ASP A 251 -38.14 -14.91 18.98
N GLY A 252 -37.17 -14.81 18.09
CA GLY A 252 -36.78 -13.57 17.41
C GLY A 252 -35.91 -12.62 18.20
N ASN A 253 -35.56 -12.95 19.47
CA ASN A 253 -34.69 -12.14 20.30
C ASN A 253 -33.24 -12.27 19.87
N ILE A 254 -32.48 -11.15 19.97
CA ILE A 254 -31.03 -11.13 19.65
C ILE A 254 -30.28 -11.82 20.78
N ILE A 255 -29.51 -12.87 20.44
CA ILE A 255 -28.65 -13.62 21.33
C ILE A 255 -27.24 -13.02 21.35
N ALA A 256 -26.72 -12.68 20.16
CA ALA A 256 -25.46 -12.02 19.98
C ALA A 256 -25.47 -11.19 18.69
N GLN A 257 -24.66 -10.15 18.65
CA GLN A 257 -24.57 -9.29 17.48
C GLN A 257 -23.16 -8.75 17.27
N HIS A 258 -22.84 -8.42 16.03
CA HIS A 258 -21.64 -7.70 15.66
C HIS A 258 -21.97 -6.76 14.50
N ASP A 259 -21.85 -5.45 14.73
CA ASP A 259 -22.00 -4.41 13.73
C ASP A 259 -20.64 -3.75 13.49
N GLY A 260 -20.30 -3.52 12.24
CA GLY A 260 -19.02 -2.89 11.90
C GLY A 260 -18.84 -2.61 10.41
N PRO A 261 -17.89 -1.75 10.06
CA PRO A 261 -17.53 -1.54 8.67
C PRO A 261 -17.01 -2.85 8.06
N PRO A 262 -17.39 -3.18 6.79
CA PRO A 262 -16.96 -4.41 6.16
C PRO A 262 -15.45 -4.51 6.10
N TYR A 263 -14.96 -5.75 6.15
CA TYR A 263 -13.52 -6.07 6.16
C TYR A 263 -12.76 -5.33 7.27
N GLN A 264 -13.41 -5.15 8.42
CA GLN A 264 -12.86 -4.44 9.58
C GLN A 264 -12.41 -3.00 9.26
N GLY A 265 -13.07 -2.33 8.31
CA GLY A 265 -12.74 -0.99 7.86
C GLY A 265 -11.50 -0.87 6.95
N ASN A 266 -10.84 -1.99 6.60
CA ASN A 266 -9.66 -1.94 5.75
C ASN A 266 -9.99 -1.73 4.26
N TYR A 267 -11.24 -1.94 3.87
CA TYR A 267 -11.73 -1.69 2.52
C TYR A 267 -13.17 -1.16 2.57
N PRO A 268 -13.38 0.14 2.85
CA PRO A 268 -14.69 0.77 2.93
C PRO A 268 -15.49 0.61 1.64
N THR A 269 -16.82 0.53 1.73
CA THR A 269 -17.66 0.24 0.57
C THR A 269 -17.53 1.28 -0.55
N SER A 270 -17.32 2.55 -0.24
CA SER A 270 -17.12 3.62 -1.24
C SER A 270 -15.88 3.41 -2.13
N TRP A 271 -14.98 2.50 -1.74
CA TRP A 271 -13.79 2.13 -2.52
C TRP A 271 -13.98 0.87 -3.36
N TRP A 272 -15.07 0.14 -3.16
CA TRP A 272 -15.35 -1.07 -3.94
C TRP A 272 -15.58 -0.73 -5.41
N LEU A 273 -15.07 -1.57 -6.28
CA LEU A 273 -15.28 -1.46 -7.72
C LEU A 273 -16.06 -2.66 -8.25
N PRO A 274 -16.76 -2.50 -9.38
CA PRO A 274 -17.43 -3.61 -10.04
C PRO A 274 -16.49 -4.80 -10.21
N GLY A 275 -16.94 -5.97 -9.74
CA GLY A 275 -16.19 -7.22 -9.78
C GLY A 275 -15.32 -7.49 -8.56
N ASP A 276 -15.19 -6.57 -7.60
CA ASP A 276 -14.52 -6.87 -6.32
C ASP A 276 -15.32 -7.90 -5.53
N ILE A 277 -14.62 -8.89 -4.96
CA ILE A 277 -15.16 -9.88 -4.04
C ILE A 277 -14.48 -9.70 -2.69
N ILE A 278 -15.27 -9.44 -1.67
CA ILE A 278 -14.80 -9.05 -0.35
C ILE A 278 -15.21 -10.09 0.69
N PRO A 279 -14.25 -10.87 1.25
CA PRO A 279 -14.52 -11.74 2.39
C PRO A 279 -14.55 -10.90 3.67
N ASP A 280 -15.68 -10.91 4.36
CA ASP A 280 -15.95 -10.07 5.52
C ASP A 280 -16.25 -10.91 6.75
N GLY A 281 -15.33 -10.92 7.71
CA GLY A 281 -15.36 -11.77 8.89
C GLY A 281 -15.96 -11.06 10.12
N HIS A 282 -16.94 -11.70 10.73
CA HIS A 282 -17.61 -11.26 11.96
C HIS A 282 -17.49 -12.33 13.04
N THR A 283 -17.12 -11.94 14.26
CA THR A 283 -17.05 -12.86 15.39
C THR A 283 -18.08 -12.46 16.44
N LEU A 284 -18.99 -13.38 16.73
CA LEU A 284 -20.00 -13.21 17.76
C LEU A 284 -19.58 -13.98 19.03
N PRO A 285 -19.58 -13.32 20.20
CA PRO A 285 -19.18 -13.95 21.47
C PRO A 285 -20.28 -14.88 21.97
N ILE A 286 -20.34 -16.07 21.42
CA ILE A 286 -21.30 -17.10 21.81
C ILE A 286 -20.61 -18.44 22.00
N SER A 287 -20.96 -19.13 23.06
CA SER A 287 -20.50 -20.48 23.36
C SER A 287 -21.48 -21.53 22.82
N ALA A 288 -20.96 -22.67 22.42
CA ALA A 288 -21.78 -23.81 22.05
C ALA A 288 -22.52 -24.41 23.28
N PRO A 289 -23.69 -25.05 23.10
CA PRO A 289 -24.39 -25.26 21.85
C PRO A 289 -25.21 -24.03 21.44
N LEU A 290 -25.44 -23.88 20.12
CA LEU A 290 -26.37 -22.87 19.62
C LEU A 290 -27.80 -23.26 19.98
N PRO A 291 -28.66 -22.30 20.32
CA PRO A 291 -30.09 -22.57 20.52
C PRO A 291 -30.73 -23.16 19.26
N GLU A 292 -31.63 -24.14 19.47
CA GLU A 292 -32.39 -24.72 18.38
C GLU A 292 -33.20 -23.67 17.63
N GLY A 293 -33.19 -23.71 16.29
CA GLY A 293 -33.90 -22.73 15.46
C GLY A 293 -33.23 -21.35 15.39
N ALA A 294 -31.98 -21.21 15.88
CA ALA A 294 -31.25 -19.94 15.74
C ALA A 294 -30.94 -19.62 14.27
N LEU A 295 -31.07 -18.34 13.92
CA LEU A 295 -30.82 -17.81 12.58
C LEU A 295 -29.90 -16.60 12.66
N LEU A 296 -29.11 -16.38 11.60
CA LEU A 296 -28.41 -15.12 11.41
C LEU A 296 -29.30 -14.16 10.60
N ARG A 297 -29.36 -12.92 11.05
CA ARG A 297 -29.94 -11.80 10.34
C ARG A 297 -28.84 -10.86 9.90
N VAL A 298 -28.68 -10.68 8.60
CA VAL A 298 -27.56 -9.94 8.00
C VAL A 298 -28.09 -8.85 7.06
N GLY A 299 -27.38 -7.73 7.02
CA GLY A 299 -27.65 -6.65 6.08
C GLY A 299 -26.64 -5.52 6.22
N MET A 300 -26.93 -4.42 5.57
CA MET A 300 -26.14 -3.19 5.65
C MET A 300 -27.03 -1.99 5.96
N TYR A 301 -26.44 -1.00 6.62
CA TYR A 301 -27.12 0.26 6.87
C TYR A 301 -26.16 1.45 6.72
N ASP A 302 -26.72 2.62 6.48
CA ASP A 302 -26.03 3.89 6.51
C ASP A 302 -25.71 4.25 7.97
N PRO A 303 -24.44 4.39 8.37
CA PRO A 303 -24.07 4.67 9.76
C PRO A 303 -24.51 6.06 10.26
N ILE A 304 -24.87 6.98 9.35
CA ILE A 304 -25.31 8.33 9.70
C ILE A 304 -26.81 8.36 9.94
N THR A 305 -27.60 7.79 9.00
CA THR A 305 -29.06 7.84 9.06
C THR A 305 -29.67 6.64 9.76
N LEU A 306 -28.87 5.59 9.98
CA LEU A 306 -29.28 4.27 10.50
C LEU A 306 -30.32 3.54 9.61
N SER A 307 -30.51 4.04 8.39
CA SER A 307 -31.41 3.44 7.42
C SER A 307 -30.79 2.21 6.79
N ARG A 308 -31.50 1.08 6.81
CA ARG A 308 -31.05 -0.16 6.15
C ARG A 308 -31.12 -0.02 4.64
N LEU A 309 -30.18 -0.66 3.95
CA LEU A 309 -30.22 -0.82 2.51
C LEU A 309 -31.32 -1.85 2.17
N PRO A 310 -32.16 -1.59 1.15
CA PRO A 310 -33.16 -2.55 0.74
C PRO A 310 -32.52 -3.86 0.27
N VAL A 311 -33.11 -4.98 0.69
CA VAL A 311 -32.63 -6.32 0.33
C VAL A 311 -33.61 -7.00 -0.59
N TYR A 312 -33.14 -7.58 -1.69
CA TYR A 312 -33.93 -8.28 -2.67
C TYR A 312 -33.40 -9.70 -2.90
N ASP A 313 -34.32 -10.64 -3.08
CA ASP A 313 -34.02 -12.01 -3.47
C ASP A 313 -33.67 -12.12 -4.98
N THR A 314 -33.45 -13.36 -5.45
CA THR A 314 -33.12 -13.64 -6.86
C THR A 314 -34.29 -13.35 -7.83
N HIS A 315 -35.49 -13.20 -7.33
CA HIS A 315 -36.71 -12.88 -8.11
C HIS A 315 -37.02 -11.37 -8.12
N GLY A 316 -36.17 -10.57 -7.41
CA GLY A 316 -36.37 -9.14 -7.25
C GLY A 316 -37.43 -8.78 -6.20
N THR A 317 -37.84 -9.73 -5.35
CA THR A 317 -38.76 -9.47 -4.25
C THR A 317 -38.02 -8.87 -3.07
N ARG A 318 -38.49 -7.74 -2.56
CA ARG A 318 -37.89 -7.10 -1.37
C ARG A 318 -38.19 -7.97 -0.13
N LEU A 319 -37.14 -8.24 0.63
CA LEU A 319 -37.26 -9.00 1.87
C LEU A 319 -37.81 -8.13 3.02
N PRO A 320 -38.56 -8.74 3.96
CA PRO A 320 -39.04 -8.05 5.15
C PRO A 320 -37.90 -7.44 5.95
N ASP A 321 -38.13 -6.24 6.48
CA ASP A 321 -37.18 -5.50 7.34
C ASP A 321 -35.81 -5.25 6.71
N ASP A 322 -35.62 -5.50 5.39
CA ASP A 322 -34.34 -5.39 4.68
C ASP A 322 -33.24 -6.26 5.32
N ILE A 323 -33.60 -7.51 5.64
CA ILE A 323 -32.76 -8.49 6.32
C ILE A 323 -32.58 -9.73 5.45
N VAL A 324 -31.35 -10.22 5.33
CA VAL A 324 -31.09 -11.56 4.79
C VAL A 324 -31.10 -12.58 5.93
N PRO A 325 -32.03 -13.55 5.93
CA PRO A 325 -32.01 -14.67 6.87
C PRO A 325 -31.01 -15.73 6.39
N LEU A 326 -30.06 -16.12 7.24
CA LEU A 326 -29.07 -17.16 6.94
C LEU A 326 -29.18 -18.27 7.98
N VAL A 327 -29.08 -19.51 7.52
CA VAL A 327 -29.14 -20.69 8.39
C VAL A 327 -27.78 -20.88 9.09
N VAL A 328 -27.83 -21.14 10.38
CA VAL A 328 -26.63 -21.54 11.14
C VAL A 328 -26.67 -23.07 11.26
N SER A 329 -25.96 -23.72 10.35
CA SER A 329 -25.69 -25.16 10.48
C SER A 329 -24.27 -25.33 11.00
N PRO A 330 -24.06 -26.05 12.11
CA PRO A 330 -22.73 -26.28 12.69
C PRO A 330 -21.84 -27.15 11.79
#